data_5ee134503d719f2921c8833a0d3284db
#
_entry.id   5ee134503d719f2921c8833a0d3284db
#
_cell.length_a   1.000
_cell.length_b   1.000
_cell.length_c   1.000
_cell.angle_alpha   90.00
_cell.angle_beta   90.00
_cell.angle_gamma   90.00
#
_symmetry.space_group_name_H-M   'P 1'
#
loop_
_entity.id
_entity.type
_entity.pdbx_description
1 polymer ?
#
loop_
_entity_poly.entity_id
_entity_poly.type
_entity_poly.pdbx_seq_one_letter_code
_entity_poly.pdbx_strand_id
1 'polypeptide(L)'
;MVSDSVVPQAGAIAARRLHDVPQILLVRAKSPGREWILPKGHIERDETAAEAALRELKEEAGVDGDLVQFVDTLEFTARVRRVRVEYFLVHARSVTGPGEPNRNPTWFTFEEAMTAVIYQDTRALLAKAREIYVRSLE
;
A
#
# COMPACT_ATOMS: atom_id res chain seq x y z
N MET A 1 -6.98 26.21 11.91
CA MET A 1 -7.49 25.17 12.81
C MET A 1 -7.61 23.86 12.04
N VAL A 2 -7.09 22.77 12.61
CA VAL A 2 -7.20 21.45 11.98
C VAL A 2 -8.62 20.94 12.20
N SER A 3 -9.22 20.40 11.15
CA SER A 3 -10.53 19.78 11.25
C SER A 3 -10.44 18.51 12.13
N ASP A 4 -11.45 18.32 13.00
CA ASP A 4 -11.56 17.08 13.77
C ASP A 4 -11.98 15.89 12.91
N SER A 5 -12.43 16.16 11.67
CA SER A 5 -12.80 15.11 10.74
C SER A 5 -11.57 14.35 10.25
N VAL A 6 -11.71 13.04 10.17
CA VAL A 6 -10.67 12.17 9.63
C VAL A 6 -11.08 11.74 8.24
N VAL A 7 -10.17 11.88 7.27
CA VAL A 7 -10.40 11.41 5.90
C VAL A 7 -10.05 9.92 5.86
N PRO A 8 -11.02 9.04 5.59
CA PRO A 8 -10.74 7.60 5.52
C PRO A 8 -10.14 7.21 4.17
N GLN A 9 -9.04 6.49 4.23
CA GLN A 9 -8.37 5.92 3.07
C GLN A 9 -8.06 4.46 3.31
N ALA A 10 -7.75 3.74 2.26
CA ALA A 10 -7.29 2.36 2.33
C ALA A 10 -6.10 2.18 1.40
N GLY A 11 -5.21 1.30 1.79
CA GLY A 11 -4.00 1.03 1.01
C GLY A 11 -3.70 -0.45 0.94
N ALA A 12 -2.91 -0.82 -0.05
CA ALA A 12 -2.55 -2.20 -0.32
C ALA A 12 -1.06 -2.43 -0.12
N ILE A 13 -0.75 -3.45 0.65
CA ILE A 13 0.61 -3.99 0.76
C ILE A 13 0.60 -5.22 -0.15
N ALA A 14 0.91 -5.03 -1.42
CA ALA A 14 0.85 -6.09 -2.41
C ALA A 14 2.15 -6.88 -2.41
N ALA A 15 2.04 -8.17 -2.13
CA ALA A 15 3.20 -9.06 -2.01
C ALA A 15 3.11 -10.20 -3.03
N ARG A 16 4.28 -10.66 -3.45
CA ARG A 16 4.41 -11.85 -4.30
C ARG A 16 5.70 -12.59 -3.94
N ARG A 17 5.83 -13.81 -4.42
CA ARG A 17 7.10 -14.53 -4.35
C ARG A 17 7.69 -14.63 -5.75
N LEU A 18 8.96 -14.28 -5.89
CA LEU A 18 9.71 -14.50 -7.13
C LEU A 18 10.94 -15.32 -6.77
N HIS A 19 11.03 -16.51 -7.35
CA HIS A 19 12.12 -17.47 -7.03
C HIS A 19 12.27 -17.68 -5.53
N ASP A 20 11.13 -17.88 -4.85
CA ASP A 20 11.03 -18.08 -3.40
C ASP A 20 11.41 -16.85 -2.56
N VAL A 21 11.62 -15.69 -3.16
CA VAL A 21 11.92 -14.45 -2.44
C VAL A 21 10.65 -13.60 -2.36
N PRO A 22 10.19 -13.28 -1.14
CA PRO A 22 9.06 -12.36 -0.97
C PRO A 22 9.40 -10.95 -1.48
N GLN A 23 8.50 -10.37 -2.23
CA GLN A 23 8.63 -9.01 -2.74
C GLN A 23 7.39 -8.20 -2.45
N ILE A 24 7.57 -6.90 -2.36
CA ILE A 24 6.52 -5.92 -2.09
C ILE A 24 6.51 -4.85 -3.17
N LEU A 25 5.33 -4.37 -3.54
CA LEU A 25 5.15 -3.36 -4.58
C LEU A 25 5.10 -1.97 -3.97
N LEU A 26 5.94 -1.08 -4.48
CA LEU A 26 5.87 0.35 -4.16
C LEU A 26 5.63 1.13 -5.44
N VAL A 27 5.08 2.33 -5.28
CA VAL A 27 4.86 3.29 -6.36
C VAL A 27 5.45 4.64 -5.97
N ARG A 28 5.67 5.50 -6.95
CA ARG A 28 6.12 6.86 -6.68
C ARG A 28 4.96 7.74 -6.27
N ALA A 29 5.17 8.57 -5.25
CA ALA A 29 4.20 9.57 -4.85
C ALA A 29 4.07 10.64 -5.95
N LYS A 30 2.91 11.30 -6.01
CA LYS A 30 2.69 12.41 -6.93
C LYS A 30 3.29 13.72 -6.42
N SER A 31 3.68 13.76 -5.15
CA SER A 31 4.30 14.92 -4.54
C SER A 31 5.63 15.26 -5.21
N PRO A 32 6.14 16.52 -5.07
CA PRO A 32 7.39 16.93 -5.70
C PRO A 32 8.58 16.05 -5.39
N GLY A 33 8.64 15.47 -4.18
CA GLY A 33 9.73 14.58 -3.78
C GLY A 33 9.68 13.21 -4.43
N ARG A 34 8.50 12.81 -4.92
CA ARG A 34 8.29 11.52 -5.58
C ARG A 34 8.86 10.34 -4.79
N GLU A 35 8.66 10.37 -3.48
CA GLU A 35 9.10 9.28 -2.61
C GLU A 35 8.38 7.97 -2.94
N TRP A 36 8.98 6.86 -2.55
CA TRP A 36 8.36 5.54 -2.67
C TRP A 36 7.30 5.36 -1.60
N ILE A 37 6.11 4.96 -2.01
CA ILE A 37 4.95 4.77 -1.11
C ILE A 37 4.18 3.51 -1.49
N LEU A 38 3.29 3.09 -0.59
CA LEU A 38 2.32 2.04 -0.88
C LEU A 38 1.13 2.64 -1.63
N PRO A 39 0.54 1.90 -2.59
CA PRO A 39 -0.69 2.34 -3.24
C PRO A 39 -1.80 2.55 -2.22
N LYS A 40 -2.49 3.69 -2.29
CA LYS A 40 -3.58 4.03 -1.38
C LYS A 40 -4.45 5.14 -1.95
N GLY A 41 -5.65 5.25 -1.43
CA GLY A 41 -6.53 6.34 -1.80
C GLY A 41 -7.83 6.35 -1.01
N HIS A 42 -8.73 7.23 -1.37
CA HIS A 42 -9.98 7.42 -0.68
C HIS A 42 -10.89 6.20 -0.78
N ILE A 43 -11.57 5.90 0.32
CA ILE A 43 -12.64 4.91 0.34
C ILE A 43 -13.87 5.58 -0.26
N GLU A 44 -14.40 5.02 -1.35
CA GLU A 44 -15.55 5.57 -2.03
C GLU A 44 -16.86 5.15 -1.35
N ARG A 45 -17.93 5.86 -1.68
CA ARG A 45 -19.24 5.55 -1.16
C ARG A 45 -19.64 4.13 -1.52
N ASP A 46 -20.22 3.43 -0.54
CA ASP A 46 -20.67 2.04 -0.69
C ASP A 46 -19.54 1.02 -0.91
N GLU A 47 -18.31 1.43 -0.60
CA GLU A 47 -17.12 0.59 -0.72
C GLU A 47 -16.57 0.27 0.65
N THR A 48 -16.15 -0.98 0.87
CA THR A 48 -15.42 -1.32 2.11
C THR A 48 -13.98 -0.86 1.96
N ALA A 49 -13.27 -0.75 3.08
CA ALA A 49 -11.84 -0.40 3.06
C ALA A 49 -11.04 -1.43 2.26
N ALA A 50 -11.35 -2.72 2.42
CA ALA A 50 -10.67 -3.78 1.66
C ALA A 50 -10.89 -3.65 0.15
N GLU A 51 -12.13 -3.37 -0.24
CA GLU A 51 -12.46 -3.15 -1.66
C GLU A 51 -11.71 -1.93 -2.22
N ALA A 52 -11.63 -0.87 -1.43
CA ALA A 52 -10.91 0.34 -1.82
C ALA A 52 -9.41 0.05 -2.01
N ALA A 53 -8.82 -0.73 -1.11
CA ALA A 53 -7.40 -1.10 -1.21
C ALA A 53 -7.13 -1.86 -2.51
N LEU A 54 -7.97 -2.82 -2.86
CA LEU A 54 -7.82 -3.59 -4.10
C LEU A 54 -8.01 -2.71 -5.33
N ARG A 55 -8.98 -1.81 -5.31
CA ARG A 55 -9.24 -0.89 -6.41
C ARG A 55 -8.08 0.08 -6.61
N GLU A 56 -7.57 0.68 -5.53
CA GLU A 56 -6.44 1.60 -5.61
C GLU A 56 -5.18 0.91 -6.14
N LEU A 57 -4.95 -0.33 -5.72
CA LEU A 57 -3.82 -1.13 -6.22
C LEU A 57 -3.91 -1.28 -7.74
N LYS A 58 -5.08 -1.60 -8.24
CA LYS A 58 -5.30 -1.77 -9.68
C LYS A 58 -5.15 -0.45 -10.43
N GLU A 59 -5.76 0.63 -9.91
CA GLU A 59 -5.69 1.94 -10.56
C GLU A 59 -4.27 2.49 -10.60
N GLU A 60 -3.56 2.45 -9.47
CA GLU A 60 -2.24 3.07 -9.37
C GLU A 60 -1.13 2.21 -9.98
N ALA A 61 -1.20 0.90 -9.82
CA ALA A 61 -0.12 -0.01 -10.17
C ALA A 61 -0.46 -1.04 -11.23
N GLY A 62 -1.72 -1.15 -11.64
CA GLY A 62 -2.13 -2.13 -12.64
C GLY A 62 -2.04 -3.58 -12.15
N VAL A 63 -2.17 -3.80 -10.84
CA VAL A 63 -2.05 -5.13 -10.24
C VAL A 63 -3.38 -5.59 -9.68
N ASP A 64 -3.78 -6.82 -10.01
CA ASP A 64 -4.89 -7.51 -9.38
C ASP A 64 -4.35 -8.44 -8.32
N GLY A 65 -5.08 -8.59 -7.23
CA GLY A 65 -4.66 -9.46 -6.16
C GLY A 65 -5.82 -9.96 -5.31
N ASP A 66 -5.49 -10.86 -4.42
CA ASP A 66 -6.43 -11.44 -3.48
C ASP A 66 -6.15 -10.92 -2.08
N LEU A 67 -7.19 -10.51 -1.39
CA LEU A 67 -7.08 -10.02 -0.02
C LEU A 67 -6.60 -11.13 0.90
N VAL A 68 -5.54 -10.85 1.67
CA VAL A 68 -5.06 -11.80 2.69
C VAL A 68 -5.63 -11.41 4.05
N GLN A 69 -5.28 -10.23 4.55
CA GLN A 69 -5.84 -9.73 5.82
C GLN A 69 -5.48 -8.26 6.06
N PHE A 70 -6.19 -7.66 6.98
CA PHE A 70 -5.87 -6.34 7.52
C PHE A 70 -4.52 -6.40 8.27
N VAL A 71 -3.69 -5.38 8.10
CA VAL A 71 -2.39 -5.32 8.77
C VAL A 71 -2.40 -4.29 9.89
N ASP A 72 -2.63 -3.03 9.55
CA ASP A 72 -2.63 -1.95 10.54
C ASP A 72 -3.17 -0.67 9.92
N THR A 73 -3.37 0.32 10.77
CA THR A 73 -3.84 1.65 10.39
C THR A 73 -2.75 2.66 10.68
N LEU A 74 -2.47 3.54 9.72
CA LEU A 74 -1.57 4.66 9.91
C LEU A 74 -2.35 5.97 9.78
N GLU A 75 -1.97 6.96 10.57
CA GLU A 75 -2.56 8.29 10.48
C GLU A 75 -1.46 9.32 10.19
N PHE A 76 -1.81 10.31 9.38
CA PHE A 76 -0.92 11.42 9.11
C PHE A 76 -1.75 12.67 8.81
N THR A 77 -1.10 13.84 8.84
CA THR A 77 -1.74 15.09 8.49
C THR A 77 -1.26 15.51 7.11
N ALA A 78 -2.22 15.66 6.19
CA ALA A 78 -1.97 16.19 4.86
C ALA A 78 -2.56 17.59 4.82
N ARG A 79 -1.70 18.61 4.75
CA ARG A 79 -2.09 20.02 4.88
C ARG A 79 -2.76 20.23 6.23
N VAL A 80 -4.07 20.50 6.24
CA VAL A 80 -4.83 20.74 7.47
C VAL A 80 -5.81 19.60 7.79
N ARG A 81 -5.68 18.46 7.11
CA ARG A 81 -6.60 17.34 7.27
C ARG A 81 -5.88 16.14 7.84
N ARG A 82 -6.55 15.48 8.78
CA ARG A 82 -6.09 14.18 9.30
C ARG A 82 -6.54 13.11 8.33
N VAL A 83 -5.63 12.21 7.99
CA VAL A 83 -5.90 11.09 7.09
C VAL A 83 -5.62 9.80 7.84
N ARG A 84 -6.56 8.87 7.79
CA ARG A 84 -6.40 7.53 8.38
C ARG A 84 -6.43 6.52 7.26
N VAL A 85 -5.35 5.76 7.13
CA VAL A 85 -5.24 4.74 6.09
C VAL A 85 -5.26 3.36 6.71
N GLU A 86 -6.23 2.54 6.31
CA GLU A 86 -6.29 1.13 6.70
C GLU A 86 -5.53 0.33 5.64
N TYR A 87 -4.47 -0.35 6.04
CA TYR A 87 -3.63 -1.12 5.13
C TYR A 87 -3.91 -2.61 5.21
N PHE A 88 -4.03 -3.22 4.04
CA PHE A 88 -4.34 -4.64 3.87
C PHE A 88 -3.23 -5.34 3.12
N LEU A 89 -2.86 -6.53 3.59
CA LEU A 89 -1.96 -7.40 2.85
C LEU A 89 -2.74 -8.05 1.70
N VAL A 90 -2.18 -7.96 0.50
CA VAL A 90 -2.78 -8.47 -0.72
C VAL A 90 -1.77 -9.39 -1.40
N HIS A 91 -2.21 -10.57 -1.78
CA HIS A 91 -1.39 -11.47 -2.59
C HIS A 91 -1.56 -11.08 -4.05
N ALA A 92 -0.50 -10.59 -4.67
CA ALA A 92 -0.55 -10.17 -6.07
C ALA A 92 -0.74 -11.38 -6.97
N ARG A 93 -1.78 -11.31 -7.82
CA ARG A 93 -2.13 -12.41 -8.72
C ARG A 93 -1.60 -12.17 -10.13
N SER A 94 -1.77 -10.97 -10.64
CA SER A 94 -1.36 -10.66 -12.02
C SER A 94 -1.19 -9.17 -12.22
N VAL A 95 -0.35 -8.82 -13.19
CA VAL A 95 -0.22 -7.43 -13.66
C VAL A 95 -1.15 -7.30 -14.86
N THR A 96 -2.14 -6.40 -14.75
CA THR A 96 -3.20 -6.25 -15.75
C THR A 96 -3.03 -5.00 -16.62
N GLY A 97 -2.10 -4.12 -16.27
CA GLY A 97 -1.86 -2.91 -17.04
C GLY A 97 -0.76 -2.07 -16.41
N PRO A 98 -0.46 -0.90 -16.98
CA PRO A 98 0.63 -0.06 -16.50
C PRO A 98 0.29 0.74 -15.23
N GLY A 99 -1.00 0.80 -14.85
CA GLY A 99 -1.45 1.68 -13.79
C GLY A 99 -1.45 3.14 -14.21
N GLU A 100 -1.46 4.05 -13.25
CA GLU A 100 -1.42 5.49 -13.52
C GLU A 100 -0.06 5.93 -14.05
N PRO A 101 -0.04 6.93 -14.96
CA PRO A 101 1.23 7.50 -15.44
C PRO A 101 2.08 8.02 -14.29
N ASN A 102 3.39 7.87 -14.41
CA ASN A 102 4.39 8.42 -13.48
C ASN A 102 4.40 7.79 -12.09
N ARG A 103 3.70 6.68 -11.89
CA ARG A 103 3.75 5.94 -10.62
C ARG A 103 4.93 4.99 -10.54
N ASN A 104 5.44 4.54 -11.67
CA ASN A 104 6.62 3.65 -11.74
C ASN A 104 6.53 2.44 -10.81
N PRO A 105 5.46 1.62 -10.88
CA PRO A 105 5.32 0.47 -9.99
C PRO A 105 6.57 -0.42 -10.04
N THR A 106 7.14 -0.71 -8.88
CA THR A 106 8.40 -1.45 -8.80
C THR A 106 8.33 -2.46 -7.65
N TRP A 107 8.83 -3.65 -7.92
CA TRP A 107 8.90 -4.71 -6.93
C TRP A 107 10.24 -4.64 -6.20
N PHE A 108 10.16 -4.70 -4.87
CA PHE A 108 11.33 -4.66 -3.97
C PHE A 108 11.29 -5.90 -3.08
N THR A 109 12.44 -6.35 -2.60
CA THR A 109 12.41 -7.24 -1.44
C THR A 109 11.89 -6.43 -0.26
N PHE A 110 11.44 -7.08 0.82
CA PHE A 110 10.98 -6.35 1.99
C PHE A 110 12.09 -5.49 2.59
N GLU A 111 13.33 -5.99 2.62
CA GLU A 111 14.48 -5.22 3.11
C GLU A 111 14.73 -3.98 2.25
N GLU A 112 14.70 -4.14 0.94
CA GLU A 112 14.87 -3.00 0.01
C GLU A 112 13.76 -1.97 0.18
N ALA A 113 12.52 -2.44 0.32
CA ALA A 113 11.37 -1.55 0.51
C ALA A 113 11.48 -0.77 1.81
N MET A 114 11.88 -1.43 2.89
CA MET A 114 12.07 -0.79 4.18
C MET A 114 13.17 0.27 4.15
N THR A 115 14.19 0.09 3.31
CA THR A 115 15.22 1.10 3.09
C THR A 115 14.73 2.24 2.19
N ALA A 116 13.90 1.92 1.20
CA ALA A 116 13.41 2.89 0.22
C ALA A 116 12.39 3.87 0.78
N VAL A 117 11.51 3.43 1.68
CA VAL A 117 10.50 4.30 2.28
C VAL A 117 11.16 5.23 3.31
N ILE A 118 10.70 6.49 3.35
CA ILE A 118 11.33 7.50 4.20
C ILE A 118 10.69 7.62 5.59
N TYR A 119 9.44 7.14 5.75
CA TYR A 119 8.74 7.26 7.02
C TYR A 119 8.89 6.01 7.87
N GLN A 120 9.21 6.22 9.16
CA GLN A 120 9.44 5.13 10.09
C GLN A 120 8.18 4.28 10.33
N ASP A 121 7.02 4.90 10.40
CA ASP A 121 5.77 4.16 10.61
C ASP A 121 5.43 3.26 9.40
N THR A 122 5.75 3.70 8.19
CA THR A 122 5.60 2.86 7.00
C THR A 122 6.57 1.68 7.07
N ARG A 123 7.77 1.91 7.55
CA ARG A 123 8.78 0.86 7.71
C ARG A 123 8.31 -0.19 8.71
N ALA A 124 7.74 0.25 9.84
CA ALA A 124 7.18 -0.66 10.85
C ALA A 124 6.00 -1.45 10.29
N LEU A 125 5.15 -0.80 9.48
CA LEU A 125 4.04 -1.46 8.82
C LEU A 125 4.52 -2.58 7.89
N LEU A 126 5.55 -2.31 7.10
CA LEU A 126 6.13 -3.31 6.19
C LEU A 126 6.72 -4.50 6.95
N ALA A 127 7.36 -4.26 8.09
CA ALA A 127 7.89 -5.33 8.92
C ALA A 127 6.77 -6.24 9.43
N LYS A 128 5.66 -5.65 9.86
CA LYS A 128 4.48 -6.39 10.32
C LYS A 128 3.86 -7.20 9.18
N ALA A 129 3.73 -6.59 8.02
CA ALA A 129 3.19 -7.25 6.82
C ALA A 129 4.06 -8.44 6.40
N ARG A 130 5.38 -8.29 6.49
CA ARG A 130 6.33 -9.35 6.15
C ARG A 130 6.09 -10.59 7.02
N GLU A 131 5.94 -10.42 8.32
CA GLU A 131 5.68 -11.53 9.23
C GLU A 131 4.39 -12.26 8.86
N ILE A 132 3.33 -11.50 8.60
CA ILE A 132 2.03 -12.07 8.22
C ILE A 132 2.16 -12.84 6.91
N TYR A 133 2.82 -12.25 5.92
CA TYR A 133 2.96 -12.86 4.60
C TYR A 133 3.77 -14.15 4.65
N VAL A 134 4.89 -14.16 5.36
CA VAL A 134 5.73 -15.33 5.49
C VAL A 134 4.97 -16.46 6.17
N ARG A 135 4.21 -16.16 7.23
CA ARG A 135 3.38 -17.16 7.90
C ARG A 135 2.28 -17.72 6.98
N SER A 136 1.71 -16.88 6.11
CA SER A 136 0.65 -17.32 5.20
C SER A 136 1.15 -18.30 4.14
N LEU A 137 2.46 -18.38 3.94
CA LEU A 137 3.08 -19.29 2.98
C LEU A 137 3.43 -20.67 3.59
N GLU A 138 3.30 -20.81 4.90
CA GLU A 138 3.59 -22.07 5.59
C GLU A 138 2.48 -23.09 5.43
#